data_6aa1e5e8696db74d2f7c32ebb6723f2a
#
_entry.id   6aa1e5e8696db74d2f7c32ebb6723f2a
#
_cell.length_a   1.000
_cell.length_b   1.000
_cell.length_c   1.000
_cell.angle_alpha   90.00
_cell.angle_beta   90.00
_cell.angle_gamma   90.00
#
_symmetry.space_group_name_H-M   'P 1'
#
loop_
_entity.id
_entity.type
_entity.pdbx_description
1 polymer ?
#
loop_
_entity_poly.entity_id
_entity_poly.type
_entity_poly.pdbx_seq_one_letter_code
_entity_poly.pdbx_strand_id
1 'polypeptide(L)'
;MLISWRLKSKFKTYSQTPIQSNLSGHEIAERMLADHGITDVRVISVEGQLTDHYNPADKTVNLSADVYHGRNAAAAAVSAHECGHAVQHARAYSFLEFRSAMVPMLNVANGFMPILLMIGMFVLYSTGSVLLLTIGVALFAL
;
A
#
# COMPACT_ATOMS: atom_id res chain seq x y z
N MET A 1 -12.36 -26.33 -8.17
CA MET A 1 -13.76 -26.64 -7.80
C MET A 1 -14.04 -26.65 -6.28
N LEU A 2 -13.30 -27.40 -5.46
CA LEU A 2 -13.53 -27.48 -4.01
C LEU A 2 -13.40 -26.15 -3.25
N ILE A 3 -12.44 -25.31 -3.60
CA ILE A 3 -12.19 -24.00 -2.94
C ILE A 3 -13.35 -23.02 -3.19
N SER A 4 -13.84 -22.95 -4.43
CA SER A 4 -14.96 -22.08 -4.80
C SER A 4 -16.27 -22.48 -4.11
N TRP A 5 -16.49 -23.79 -3.94
CA TRP A 5 -17.67 -24.30 -3.21
C TRP A 5 -17.59 -23.95 -1.72
N ARG A 6 -16.42 -24.14 -1.10
CA ARG A 6 -16.19 -23.75 0.31
C ARG A 6 -16.38 -22.26 0.54
N LEU A 7 -15.87 -21.43 -0.38
CA LEU A 7 -16.03 -19.99 -0.30
C LEU A 7 -17.50 -19.58 -0.36
N LYS A 8 -18.25 -20.11 -1.34
CA LYS A 8 -19.69 -19.86 -1.46
C LYS A 8 -20.47 -20.30 -0.23
N SER A 9 -20.13 -21.47 0.33
CA SER A 9 -20.75 -21.98 1.55
C SER A 9 -20.49 -21.07 2.76
N LYS A 10 -19.25 -20.62 2.93
CA LYS A 10 -18.88 -19.68 4.00
C LYS A 10 -19.56 -18.32 3.82
N PHE A 11 -19.56 -17.79 2.60
CA PHE A 11 -20.27 -16.55 2.31
C PHE A 11 -21.74 -16.64 2.68
N LYS A 12 -22.43 -17.71 2.29
CA LYS A 12 -23.83 -17.96 2.64
C LYS A 12 -24.06 -18.05 4.17
N THR A 13 -23.14 -18.65 4.91
CA THR A 13 -23.26 -18.73 6.37
C THR A 13 -23.11 -17.35 7.02
N TYR A 14 -22.08 -16.59 6.62
CA TYR A 14 -21.80 -15.29 7.22
C TYR A 14 -22.71 -14.17 6.70
N SER A 15 -23.37 -14.33 5.56
CA SER A 15 -24.41 -13.39 5.10
C SER A 15 -25.67 -13.40 5.98
N GLN A 16 -25.85 -14.43 6.80
CA GLN A 16 -26.92 -14.50 7.79
C GLN A 16 -26.50 -13.99 9.19
N THR A 17 -25.23 -13.65 9.38
CA THR A 17 -24.68 -13.19 10.65
C THR A 17 -24.70 -11.66 10.70
N PRO A 18 -25.57 -11.03 11.50
CA PRO A 18 -25.60 -9.58 11.63
C PRO A 18 -24.32 -9.06 12.30
N ILE A 19 -23.90 -7.84 11.95
CA ILE A 19 -22.80 -7.13 12.62
C ILE A 19 -23.35 -6.09 13.59
N GLN A 20 -22.65 -5.89 14.71
CA GLN A 20 -23.10 -4.96 15.76
C GLN A 20 -23.19 -3.51 15.28
N SER A 21 -22.32 -3.09 14.37
CA SER A 21 -22.33 -1.74 13.80
C SER A 21 -23.51 -1.46 12.87
N ASN A 22 -24.19 -2.49 12.39
CA ASN A 22 -25.29 -2.42 11.41
C ASN A 22 -24.95 -1.59 10.15
N LEU A 23 -23.66 -1.46 9.81
CA LEU A 23 -23.21 -0.76 8.61
C LEU A 23 -23.33 -1.68 7.39
N SER A 24 -23.68 -1.11 6.23
CA SER A 24 -23.63 -1.83 4.96
C SER A 24 -22.19 -1.98 4.47
N GLY A 25 -21.97 -2.90 3.52
CA GLY A 25 -20.65 -3.04 2.90
C GLY A 25 -20.15 -1.74 2.27
N HIS A 26 -21.04 -0.97 1.62
CA HIS A 26 -20.71 0.35 1.10
C HIS A 26 -20.26 1.33 2.20
N GLU A 27 -21.01 1.45 3.29
CA GLU A 27 -20.69 2.35 4.41
C GLU A 27 -19.36 1.96 5.09
N ILE A 28 -19.06 0.66 5.18
CA ILE A 28 -17.79 0.15 5.70
C ILE A 28 -16.64 0.53 4.75
N ALA A 29 -16.84 0.34 3.44
CA ALA A 29 -15.84 0.69 2.44
C ALA A 29 -15.51 2.18 2.46
N GLU A 30 -16.52 3.05 2.45
CA GLU A 30 -16.32 4.50 2.51
C GLU A 30 -15.59 4.93 3.79
N ARG A 31 -16.01 4.38 4.93
CA ARG A 31 -15.38 4.69 6.21
C ARG A 31 -13.92 4.24 6.24
N MET A 32 -13.63 3.05 5.74
CA MET A 32 -12.26 2.53 5.70
C MET A 32 -11.36 3.36 4.78
N LEU A 33 -11.86 3.79 3.62
CA LEU A 33 -11.12 4.69 2.72
C LEU A 33 -10.86 6.05 3.38
N ALA A 34 -11.87 6.63 4.03
CA ALA A 34 -11.74 7.89 4.75
C ALA A 34 -10.75 7.81 5.92
N ASP A 35 -10.79 6.75 6.73
CA ASP A 35 -9.86 6.50 7.85
C ASP A 35 -8.39 6.40 7.38
N HIS A 36 -8.17 6.02 6.11
CA HIS A 36 -6.84 5.97 5.47
C HIS A 36 -6.49 7.23 4.66
N GLY A 37 -7.36 8.25 4.66
CA GLY A 37 -7.15 9.50 3.92
C GLY A 37 -7.25 9.35 2.39
N ILE A 38 -7.92 8.28 1.91
CA ILE A 38 -8.08 8.00 0.48
C ILE A 38 -9.40 8.61 0.02
N THR A 39 -9.32 9.70 -0.76
CA THR A 39 -10.50 10.47 -1.21
C THR A 39 -10.78 10.34 -2.70
N ASP A 40 -9.89 9.72 -3.44
CA ASP A 40 -9.94 9.58 -4.91
C ASP A 40 -10.41 8.20 -5.38
N VAL A 41 -10.81 7.32 -4.46
CA VAL A 41 -11.39 6.00 -4.73
C VAL A 41 -12.90 6.04 -4.47
N ARG A 42 -13.67 5.59 -5.45
CA ARG A 42 -15.14 5.53 -5.37
C ARG A 42 -15.61 4.10 -5.10
N VAL A 43 -16.65 3.97 -4.30
CA VAL A 43 -17.31 2.68 -4.05
C VAL A 43 -18.56 2.59 -4.90
N ILE A 44 -18.66 1.58 -5.77
CA ILE A 44 -19.79 1.40 -6.69
C ILE A 44 -20.37 0.00 -6.60
N SER A 45 -21.67 -0.12 -6.83
CA SER A 45 -22.34 -1.40 -6.94
C SER A 45 -22.25 -1.95 -8.36
N VAL A 46 -21.94 -3.23 -8.49
CA VAL A 46 -21.86 -3.94 -9.78
C VAL A 46 -22.77 -5.17 -9.77
N GLU A 47 -23.18 -5.60 -10.95
CA GLU A 47 -24.00 -6.78 -11.12
C GLU A 47 -23.18 -8.06 -10.96
N GLY A 48 -23.83 -9.14 -10.52
CA GLY A 48 -23.25 -10.46 -10.35
C GLY A 48 -23.02 -10.82 -8.88
N GLN A 49 -22.71 -12.11 -8.64
CA GLN A 49 -22.35 -12.61 -7.31
C GLN A 49 -20.86 -12.91 -7.25
N LEU A 50 -20.18 -12.48 -6.19
CA LEU A 50 -18.74 -12.66 -6.01
C LEU A 50 -17.92 -12.02 -7.16
N THR A 51 -18.39 -10.89 -7.66
CA THR A 51 -17.70 -10.05 -8.66
C THR A 51 -16.97 -8.89 -8.01
N ASP A 52 -16.92 -8.90 -6.69
CA ASP A 52 -16.26 -7.87 -5.89
C ASP A 52 -14.77 -7.78 -6.26
N HIS A 53 -14.29 -6.56 -6.49
CA HIS A 53 -12.88 -6.32 -6.79
C HIS A 53 -12.54 -4.82 -6.70
N TYR A 54 -11.28 -4.53 -6.41
CA TYR A 54 -10.71 -3.19 -6.59
C TYR A 54 -10.15 -3.03 -8.02
N ASN A 55 -10.53 -1.95 -8.72
CA ASN A 55 -9.95 -1.58 -10.01
C ASN A 55 -8.98 -0.40 -9.84
N PRO A 56 -7.67 -0.62 -9.96
CA PRO A 56 -6.67 0.44 -9.80
C PRO A 56 -6.66 1.45 -10.96
N ALA A 57 -7.10 1.07 -12.17
CA ALA A 57 -7.12 1.95 -13.32
C ALA A 57 -8.18 3.04 -13.18
N ASP A 58 -9.37 2.66 -12.73
CA ASP A 58 -10.52 3.58 -12.56
C ASP A 58 -10.63 4.11 -11.12
N LYS A 59 -9.77 3.61 -10.21
CA LYS A 59 -9.81 3.89 -8.77
C LYS A 59 -11.21 3.65 -8.20
N THR A 60 -11.72 2.43 -8.40
CA THR A 60 -13.04 2.03 -7.91
C THR A 60 -12.97 0.74 -7.10
N VAL A 61 -13.67 0.73 -5.98
CA VAL A 61 -14.04 -0.49 -5.26
C VAL A 61 -15.41 -0.93 -5.77
N ASN A 62 -15.42 -2.03 -6.50
CA ASN A 62 -16.61 -2.60 -7.12
C ASN A 62 -17.16 -3.68 -6.19
N LEU A 63 -18.37 -3.50 -5.70
CA LEU A 63 -19.04 -4.44 -4.80
C LEU A 63 -20.29 -5.00 -5.46
N SER A 64 -20.49 -6.32 -5.38
CA SER A 64 -21.73 -6.93 -5.80
C SER A 64 -22.92 -6.37 -4.99
N ALA A 65 -24.12 -6.36 -5.54
CA ALA A 65 -25.29 -5.79 -4.88
C ALA A 65 -25.54 -6.38 -3.48
N ASP A 66 -25.32 -7.69 -3.32
CA ASP A 66 -25.45 -8.40 -2.05
C ASP A 66 -24.45 -7.91 -0.99
N VAL A 67 -23.24 -7.55 -1.41
CA VAL A 67 -22.19 -6.99 -0.55
C VAL A 67 -22.41 -5.50 -0.31
N TYR A 68 -22.73 -4.74 -1.36
CA TYR A 68 -22.91 -3.30 -1.29
C TYR A 68 -23.99 -2.90 -0.27
N HIS A 69 -25.16 -3.55 -0.33
CA HIS A 69 -26.30 -3.28 0.54
C HIS A 69 -26.33 -4.16 1.80
N GLY A 70 -25.54 -5.23 1.83
CA GLY A 70 -25.52 -6.21 2.91
C GLY A 70 -25.05 -5.61 4.25
N ARG A 71 -25.81 -5.88 5.33
CA ARG A 71 -25.50 -5.46 6.72
C ARG A 71 -25.13 -6.67 7.57
N ASN A 72 -24.19 -7.46 7.07
CA ASN A 72 -23.82 -8.74 7.66
C ASN A 72 -22.30 -8.96 7.62
N ALA A 73 -21.83 -9.99 8.31
CA ALA A 73 -20.41 -10.26 8.46
C ALA A 73 -19.70 -10.57 7.10
N ALA A 74 -20.41 -11.21 6.16
CA ALA A 74 -19.84 -11.49 4.84
C ALA A 74 -19.63 -10.21 4.04
N ALA A 75 -20.62 -9.33 3.99
CA ALA A 75 -20.54 -8.03 3.32
C ALA A 75 -19.42 -7.16 3.91
N ALA A 76 -19.33 -7.11 5.24
CA ALA A 76 -18.26 -6.38 5.93
C ALA A 76 -16.87 -6.91 5.58
N ALA A 77 -16.68 -8.22 5.59
CA ALA A 77 -15.40 -8.85 5.30
C ALA A 77 -14.95 -8.63 3.85
N VAL A 78 -15.86 -8.78 2.89
CA VAL A 78 -15.55 -8.57 1.46
C VAL A 78 -15.24 -7.11 1.19
N SER A 79 -16.05 -6.18 1.67
CA SER A 79 -15.81 -4.73 1.51
C SER A 79 -14.47 -4.30 2.10
N ALA A 80 -14.13 -4.78 3.31
CA ALA A 80 -12.85 -4.50 3.93
C ALA A 80 -11.67 -5.10 3.13
N HIS A 81 -11.85 -6.27 2.53
CA HIS A 81 -10.83 -6.91 1.70
C HIS A 81 -10.53 -6.08 0.45
N GLU A 82 -11.55 -5.67 -0.29
CA GLU A 82 -11.37 -4.87 -1.51
C GLU A 82 -10.83 -3.47 -1.21
N CYS A 83 -11.25 -2.84 -0.12
CA CYS A 83 -10.63 -1.60 0.36
C CYS A 83 -9.16 -1.81 0.78
N GLY A 84 -8.80 -2.98 1.31
CA GLY A 84 -7.43 -3.34 1.60
C GLY A 84 -6.53 -3.25 0.36
N HIS A 85 -7.01 -3.68 -0.80
CA HIS A 85 -6.31 -3.52 -2.08
C HIS A 85 -6.16 -2.05 -2.49
N ALA A 86 -7.17 -1.22 -2.28
CA ALA A 86 -7.08 0.22 -2.53
C ALA A 86 -6.03 0.88 -1.63
N VAL A 87 -6.00 0.54 -0.34
CA VAL A 87 -5.00 1.04 0.61
C VAL A 87 -3.59 0.59 0.25
N GLN A 88 -3.42 -0.68 -0.13
CA GLN A 88 -2.12 -1.20 -0.60
C GLN A 88 -1.64 -0.46 -1.85
N HIS A 89 -2.53 -0.21 -2.81
CA HIS A 89 -2.20 0.52 -4.03
C HIS A 89 -1.79 1.97 -3.72
N ALA A 90 -2.54 2.68 -2.87
CA ALA A 90 -2.22 4.05 -2.47
C ALA A 90 -0.86 4.14 -1.75
N ARG A 91 -0.57 3.20 -0.86
CA ARG A 91 0.72 3.15 -0.16
C ARG A 91 1.88 2.77 -1.08
N ALA A 92 1.69 1.85 -2.02
CA ALA A 92 2.71 1.50 -3.00
C ALA A 92 3.06 2.69 -3.89
N TYR A 93 2.06 3.51 -4.28
CA TYR A 93 2.29 4.73 -5.05
C TYR A 93 3.13 5.76 -4.27
N SER A 94 2.81 6.00 -3.00
CA SER A 94 3.60 6.89 -2.13
C SER A 94 5.05 6.42 -1.95
N PHE A 95 5.27 5.11 -1.89
CA PHE A 95 6.62 4.53 -1.82
C PHE A 95 7.41 4.74 -3.13
N LEU A 96 6.75 4.63 -4.28
CA LEU A 96 7.36 4.88 -5.59
C LEU A 96 7.71 6.37 -5.77
N GLU A 97 6.85 7.28 -5.33
CA GLU A 97 7.14 8.72 -5.33
C GLU A 97 8.33 9.06 -4.42
N PHE A 98 8.34 8.53 -3.20
CA PHE A 98 9.45 8.69 -2.28
C PHE A 98 10.77 8.19 -2.87
N ARG A 99 10.77 6.99 -3.45
CA ARG A 99 11.95 6.43 -4.15
C ARG A 99 12.40 7.35 -5.29
N SER A 100 11.46 7.82 -6.12
CA SER A 100 11.76 8.68 -7.26
C SER A 100 12.35 10.03 -6.82
N ALA A 101 11.92 10.57 -5.70
CA ALA A 101 12.47 11.78 -5.11
C ALA A 101 13.87 11.55 -4.51
N MET A 102 14.15 10.37 -3.97
CA MET A 102 15.45 10.05 -3.39
C MET A 102 16.55 9.75 -4.43
N VAL A 103 16.20 9.19 -5.58
CA VAL A 103 17.18 8.80 -6.62
C VAL A 103 18.09 9.96 -7.06
N PRO A 104 17.60 11.16 -7.39
CA PRO A 104 18.48 12.27 -7.78
C PRO A 104 19.41 12.69 -6.64
N MET A 105 18.96 12.68 -5.40
CA MET A 105 19.79 13.02 -4.24
C MET A 105 20.91 11.99 -4.03
N LEU A 106 20.61 10.69 -4.17
CA LEU A 106 21.61 9.62 -4.11
C LEU A 106 22.62 9.70 -5.25
N ASN A 107 22.19 10.07 -6.46
CA ASN A 107 23.10 10.24 -7.61
C ASN A 107 24.08 11.38 -7.36
N VAL A 108 23.64 12.50 -6.79
CA VAL A 108 24.53 13.62 -6.42
C VAL A 108 25.51 13.17 -5.34
N ALA A 109 25.05 12.51 -4.30
CA ALA A 109 25.91 11.99 -3.22
C ALA A 109 26.97 11.02 -3.77
N ASN A 110 26.54 10.07 -4.61
CA ASN A 110 27.46 9.12 -5.27
C ASN A 110 28.48 9.80 -6.19
N GLY A 111 28.11 10.90 -6.84
CA GLY A 111 29.03 11.69 -7.67
C GLY A 111 30.16 12.35 -6.88
N PHE A 112 29.90 12.78 -5.65
CA PHE A 112 30.90 13.38 -4.77
C PHE A 112 31.79 12.36 -4.04
N MET A 113 31.32 11.11 -3.90
CA MET A 113 32.01 10.08 -3.13
C MET A 113 33.44 9.79 -3.61
N PRO A 114 33.73 9.61 -4.89
CA PRO A 114 35.11 9.38 -5.38
C PRO A 114 36.04 10.55 -5.05
N ILE A 115 35.54 11.79 -5.13
CA ILE A 115 36.30 13.00 -4.81
C ILE A 115 36.65 13.02 -3.32
N LEU A 116 35.67 12.71 -2.46
CA LEU A 116 35.86 12.66 -1.00
C LEU A 116 36.87 11.59 -0.60
N LEU A 117 36.81 10.41 -1.23
CA LEU A 117 37.79 9.34 -1.03
C LEU A 117 39.19 9.71 -1.50
N MET A 118 39.35 10.38 -2.67
CA MET A 118 40.63 10.87 -3.14
C MET A 118 41.23 11.88 -2.18
N ILE A 119 40.47 12.86 -1.71
CA ILE A 119 40.91 13.85 -0.72
C ILE A 119 41.31 13.15 0.59
N GLY A 120 40.51 12.18 1.06
CA GLY A 120 40.80 11.40 2.26
C GLY A 120 42.10 10.60 2.16
N MET A 121 42.34 9.98 1.00
CA MET A 121 43.62 9.27 0.72
C MET A 121 44.82 10.23 0.68
N PHE A 122 44.68 11.39 0.08
CA PHE A 122 45.75 12.42 0.03
C PHE A 122 46.09 12.94 1.43
N VAL A 123 45.07 13.24 2.25
CA VAL A 123 45.25 13.67 3.65
C VAL A 123 45.89 12.56 4.48
N LEU A 124 45.46 11.31 4.32
CA LEU A 124 46.06 10.17 5.00
C LEU A 124 47.58 10.07 4.66
N TYR A 125 47.92 10.18 3.38
CA TYR A 125 49.30 10.12 2.93
C TYR A 125 50.16 11.28 3.46
N SER A 126 49.61 12.50 3.52
CA SER A 126 50.32 13.70 3.94
C SER A 126 50.43 13.89 5.46
N THR A 127 49.42 13.50 6.21
CA THR A 127 49.31 13.78 7.66
C THR A 127 49.30 12.52 8.54
N GLY A 128 49.13 11.32 7.96
CA GLY A 128 48.92 10.07 8.69
C GLY A 128 47.56 9.95 9.37
N SER A 129 46.63 10.91 9.11
CA SER A 129 45.30 10.94 9.75
C SER A 129 44.29 10.14 8.93
N VAL A 130 43.69 9.12 9.56
CA VAL A 130 42.64 8.27 8.96
C VAL A 130 41.22 8.87 9.08
N LEU A 131 41.07 10.00 9.77
CA LEU A 131 39.76 10.55 10.13
C LEU A 131 38.86 10.83 8.91
N LEU A 132 39.42 11.47 7.87
CA LEU A 132 38.66 11.84 6.66
C LEU A 132 38.27 10.61 5.83
N LEU A 133 39.17 9.62 5.80
CA LEU A 133 38.89 8.34 5.12
C LEU A 133 37.78 7.57 5.80
N THR A 134 37.79 7.50 7.13
CA THR A 134 36.74 6.81 7.91
C THR A 134 35.38 7.48 7.77
N ILE A 135 35.33 8.85 7.72
CA ILE A 135 34.10 9.58 7.45
C ILE A 135 33.56 9.24 6.06
N GLY A 136 34.42 9.24 5.02
CA GLY A 136 34.03 8.89 3.66
C GLY A 136 33.48 7.46 3.54
N VAL A 137 34.13 6.50 4.17
CA VAL A 137 33.67 5.09 4.19
C VAL A 137 32.36 4.95 4.96
N ALA A 138 32.19 5.63 6.09
CA ALA A 138 30.95 5.60 6.86
C ALA A 138 29.75 6.18 6.10
N LEU A 139 29.96 7.27 5.35
CA LEU A 139 28.93 7.87 4.48
C LEU A 139 28.57 6.97 3.29
N PHE A 140 29.51 6.14 2.84
CA PHE A 140 29.23 5.18 1.75
C PHE A 140 28.42 3.96 2.25
N ALA A 141 28.52 3.62 3.52
CA ALA A 141 27.85 2.46 4.12
C ALA A 141 26.40 2.76 4.57
N LEU A 142 25.95 4.03 4.53
CA LEU A 142 24.56 4.46 4.80
C LEU A 142 23.71 4.43 3.54
#